data_451a12caa31aa983c9c0ba52ff0a1033
#
_entry.id   451a12caa31aa983c9c0ba52ff0a1033
#
_cell.length_a   1.000
_cell.length_b   1.000
_cell.length_c   1.000
_cell.angle_alpha   90.00
_cell.angle_beta   90.00
_cell.angle_gamma   90.00
#
_symmetry.space_group_name_H-M   'P 1'
#
loop_
_entity.id
_entity.type
_entity.pdbx_description
1 polymer ?
#
loop_
_entity_poly.entity_id
_entity_poly.type
_entity_poly.pdbx_seq_one_letter_code
_entity_poly.pdbx_strand_id
1 'polypeptide(L)'
;MSIRRAVAAPCFADDPADLVRLAVEAEEAGFDGFFLWDHITWANDGLGPSIVDPWAVLSVIAARTKRLVIGPMITPVPRRRPWVLARQTVTLDLLAGGRTVFGVGLGAPAHGDFGLFGDPADDRTRAAMLDEGLDLIAGLWSGEVTEFHGEHYNVGPVRFTPTPAKGGGIPVWVGGVLPSLAGMRRAARWDGAVPIRYRDRALVRPTADDIASVRDLVRELRGSVDGFDLVVWAEVADDPASLADELPAYGEAGATWWIETARPPRPDWYEQLLRRIRSGPAGDSRA
;
A
#
# COMPACT_ATOMS: atom_id res chain seq x y z
N MET A 1 9.92 -16.47 -11.23
CA MET A 1 10.00 -16.04 -9.81
C MET A 1 8.72 -16.43 -9.11
N SER A 2 8.76 -16.89 -7.85
CA SER A 2 7.54 -17.15 -7.08
C SER A 2 6.89 -15.81 -6.69
N ILE A 3 5.56 -15.70 -6.81
CA ILE A 3 4.80 -14.52 -6.36
C ILE A 3 4.79 -14.51 -4.83
N ARG A 4 5.23 -13.41 -4.21
CA ARG A 4 5.16 -13.20 -2.76
C ARG A 4 3.71 -13.04 -2.32
N ARG A 5 3.39 -13.55 -1.13
CA ARG A 5 2.03 -13.62 -0.62
C ARG A 5 1.86 -12.72 0.59
N ALA A 6 0.83 -11.89 0.55
CA ALA A 6 0.55 -10.98 1.64
C ALA A 6 -0.94 -10.85 1.90
N VAL A 7 -1.27 -10.30 3.05
CA VAL A 7 -2.63 -9.89 3.40
C VAL A 7 -2.67 -8.40 3.70
N ALA A 8 -3.79 -7.77 3.39
CA ALA A 8 -4.07 -6.39 3.77
C ALA A 8 -5.35 -6.34 4.61
N ALA A 9 -5.28 -5.71 5.77
CA ALA A 9 -6.43 -5.50 6.63
C ALA A 9 -6.94 -4.06 6.51
N PRO A 10 -8.25 -3.83 6.52
CA PRO A 10 -8.79 -2.50 6.72
C PRO A 10 -8.43 -1.98 8.12
N CYS A 11 -8.26 -0.66 8.25
CA CYS A 11 -8.01 -0.03 9.57
C CYS A 11 -9.29 0.11 10.43
N PHE A 12 -10.33 -0.67 10.11
CA PHE A 12 -11.63 -0.64 10.78
C PHE A 12 -11.62 -1.59 11.97
N ALA A 13 -11.32 -1.06 13.14
CA ALA A 13 -11.27 -1.84 14.37
C ALA A 13 -11.67 -0.96 15.56
N ASP A 14 -12.31 -1.57 16.55
CA ASP A 14 -12.54 -0.95 17.85
C ASP A 14 -11.30 -1.10 18.75
N ASP A 15 -10.59 -2.23 18.63
CA ASP A 15 -9.34 -2.50 19.34
C ASP A 15 -8.18 -2.64 18.33
N PRO A 16 -7.17 -1.76 18.36
CA PRO A 16 -6.00 -1.87 17.50
C PRO A 16 -5.20 -3.17 17.72
N ALA A 17 -5.34 -3.83 18.88
CA ALA A 17 -4.69 -5.10 19.17
C ALA A 17 -5.12 -6.23 18.23
N ASP A 18 -6.34 -6.17 17.69
CA ASP A 18 -6.84 -7.13 16.72
C ASP A 18 -6.03 -7.10 15.41
N LEU A 19 -5.69 -5.90 14.93
CA LEU A 19 -4.86 -5.75 13.72
C LEU A 19 -3.41 -6.24 13.96
N VAL A 20 -2.86 -5.99 15.14
CA VAL A 20 -1.55 -6.52 15.54
C VAL A 20 -1.56 -8.05 15.58
N ARG A 21 -2.63 -8.64 16.11
CA ARG A 21 -2.80 -10.11 16.16
C ARG A 21 -2.87 -10.71 14.76
N LEU A 22 -3.65 -10.13 13.84
CA LEU A 22 -3.68 -10.58 12.44
C LEU A 22 -2.29 -10.60 11.80
N ALA A 23 -1.48 -9.56 12.04
CA ALA A 23 -0.13 -9.49 11.50
C ALA A 23 0.81 -10.56 12.09
N VAL A 24 0.74 -10.80 13.39
CA VAL A 24 1.54 -11.86 14.05
C VAL A 24 1.13 -13.24 13.52
N GLU A 25 -0.18 -13.53 13.46
CA GLU A 25 -0.67 -14.80 12.90
C GLU A 25 -0.31 -14.95 11.40
N ALA A 26 -0.28 -13.86 10.62
CA ALA A 26 0.16 -13.91 9.23
C ALA A 26 1.66 -14.28 9.11
N GLU A 27 2.51 -13.73 10.00
CA GLU A 27 3.92 -14.10 10.03
C GLU A 27 4.12 -15.57 10.41
N GLU A 28 3.39 -16.05 11.40
CA GLU A 28 3.43 -17.44 11.87
C GLU A 28 2.94 -18.41 10.78
N ALA A 29 1.92 -18.01 10.02
CA ALA A 29 1.36 -18.77 8.92
C ALA A 29 2.25 -18.78 7.66
N GLY A 30 3.34 -17.99 7.60
CA GLY A 30 4.30 -17.99 6.51
C GLY A 30 4.02 -16.98 5.39
N PHE A 31 3.17 -15.98 5.60
CA PHE A 31 3.03 -14.88 4.65
C PHE A 31 4.30 -14.04 4.57
N ASP A 32 4.53 -13.41 3.40
CA ASP A 32 5.68 -12.53 3.14
C ASP A 32 5.41 -11.08 3.53
N GLY A 33 4.15 -10.66 3.63
CA GLY A 33 3.80 -9.29 3.96
C GLY A 33 2.45 -9.11 4.65
N PHE A 34 2.32 -8.00 5.36
CA PHE A 34 1.08 -7.54 5.99
C PHE A 34 0.94 -6.03 5.83
N PHE A 35 -0.20 -5.59 5.33
CA PHE A 35 -0.46 -4.19 5.01
C PHE A 35 -1.73 -3.68 5.70
N LEU A 36 -1.81 -2.37 5.96
CA LEU A 36 -3.01 -1.73 6.51
C LEU A 36 -3.56 -0.66 5.56
N TRP A 37 -4.87 -0.60 5.44
CA TRP A 37 -5.54 0.52 4.78
C TRP A 37 -5.32 1.81 5.58
N ASP A 38 -5.39 2.96 4.90
CA ASP A 38 -5.22 4.27 5.55
C ASP A 38 -6.40 5.18 5.22
N HIS A 39 -7.38 5.20 6.12
CA HIS A 39 -8.55 6.07 6.07
C HIS A 39 -8.70 6.90 7.34
N ILE A 40 -9.33 8.07 7.24
CA ILE A 40 -9.79 8.87 8.39
C ILE A 40 -11.26 8.57 8.64
N THR A 41 -12.05 8.48 7.55
CA THR A 41 -13.44 8.04 7.60
C THR A 41 -13.77 7.25 6.34
N TRP A 42 -14.68 6.29 6.44
CA TRP A 42 -15.10 5.48 5.30
C TRP A 42 -16.36 6.01 4.64
N ALA A 43 -17.23 6.67 5.40
CA ALA A 43 -18.51 7.15 4.92
C ALA A 43 -18.46 8.63 4.49
N ASN A 44 -19.22 8.98 3.45
CA ASN A 44 -19.32 10.36 2.98
C ASN A 44 -20.08 11.30 3.95
N ASP A 45 -20.78 10.74 4.93
CA ASP A 45 -21.49 11.49 5.99
C ASP A 45 -20.68 11.57 7.30
N GLY A 46 -19.50 10.95 7.34
CA GLY A 46 -18.64 10.91 8.53
C GLY A 46 -19.12 9.94 9.63
N LEU A 47 -20.19 9.16 9.40
CA LEU A 47 -20.78 8.23 10.36
C LEU A 47 -20.39 6.77 10.06
N GLY A 48 -19.15 6.56 9.64
CA GLY A 48 -18.60 5.27 9.28
C GLY A 48 -18.26 4.38 10.48
N PRO A 49 -17.65 3.20 10.22
CA PRO A 49 -17.15 2.31 11.27
C PRO A 49 -16.05 2.95 12.10
N SER A 50 -15.76 2.34 13.26
CA SER A 50 -14.57 2.70 14.04
C SER A 50 -13.30 2.54 13.20
N ILE A 51 -12.42 3.53 13.26
CA ILE A 51 -11.17 3.56 12.51
C ILE A 51 -10.02 3.87 13.46
N VAL A 52 -8.97 3.07 13.38
CA VAL A 52 -7.71 3.32 14.10
C VAL A 52 -6.65 3.88 13.16
N ASP A 53 -5.70 4.68 13.68
CA ASP A 53 -4.60 5.20 12.88
C ASP A 53 -3.65 4.06 12.46
N PRO A 54 -3.51 3.77 11.14
CA PRO A 54 -2.71 2.64 10.69
C PRO A 54 -1.21 2.83 10.93
N TRP A 55 -0.70 4.06 10.98
CA TRP A 55 0.72 4.31 11.21
C TRP A 55 1.14 3.99 12.63
N ALA A 56 0.26 4.30 13.61
CA ALA A 56 0.46 3.90 15.00
C ALA A 56 0.44 2.37 15.13
N VAL A 57 -0.52 1.70 14.50
CA VAL A 57 -0.64 0.23 14.53
C VAL A 57 0.54 -0.44 13.82
N LEU A 58 0.95 0.04 12.64
CA LEU A 58 2.12 -0.48 11.91
C LEU A 58 3.40 -0.41 12.75
N SER A 59 3.56 0.63 13.59
CA SER A 59 4.72 0.73 14.48
C SER A 59 4.75 -0.39 15.51
N VAL A 60 3.59 -0.78 16.05
CA VAL A 60 3.48 -1.95 16.96
C VAL A 60 3.72 -3.25 16.20
N ILE A 61 3.15 -3.40 14.99
CA ILE A 61 3.39 -4.57 14.13
C ILE A 61 4.88 -4.72 13.82
N ALA A 62 5.58 -3.62 13.50
CA ALA A 62 7.03 -3.64 13.26
C ALA A 62 7.82 -4.23 14.44
N ALA A 63 7.44 -3.85 15.66
CA ALA A 63 8.07 -4.34 16.89
C ALA A 63 7.71 -5.80 17.24
N ARG A 64 6.57 -6.31 16.76
CA ARG A 64 6.05 -7.64 17.08
C ARG A 64 6.36 -8.69 16.02
N THR A 65 6.82 -8.29 14.82
CA THR A 65 7.14 -9.16 13.69
C THR A 65 8.62 -9.01 13.29
N LYS A 66 9.18 -10.01 12.61
CA LYS A 66 10.61 -10.06 12.25
C LYS A 66 10.87 -10.24 10.76
N ARG A 67 9.94 -10.81 10.01
CA ARG A 67 10.12 -11.18 8.60
C ARG A 67 9.18 -10.46 7.66
N LEU A 68 7.95 -10.18 8.09
CA LEU A 68 6.95 -9.55 7.23
C LEU A 68 7.44 -8.23 6.64
N VAL A 69 7.25 -8.07 5.36
CA VAL A 69 7.22 -6.74 4.74
C VAL A 69 5.93 -6.07 5.18
N ILE A 70 6.02 -4.84 5.67
CA ILE A 70 4.87 -4.11 6.24
C ILE A 70 4.75 -2.73 5.64
N GLY A 71 3.55 -2.18 5.66
CA GLY A 71 3.33 -0.80 5.23
C GLY A 71 1.85 -0.46 5.05
N PRO A 72 1.57 0.79 4.68
CA PRO A 72 0.22 1.18 4.31
C PRO A 72 -0.13 0.67 2.90
N MET A 73 -1.39 0.32 2.69
CA MET A 73 -1.93 -0.07 1.39
C MET A 73 -3.34 0.50 1.24
N ILE A 74 -3.47 1.78 0.98
CA ILE A 74 -2.54 2.78 0.46
C ILE A 74 -2.66 4.06 1.30
N THR A 75 -1.55 4.75 1.62
CA THR A 75 -1.59 6.07 2.26
C THR A 75 -1.91 7.16 1.22
N PRO A 76 -2.94 7.97 1.44
CA PRO A 76 -3.18 9.19 0.66
C PRO A 76 -2.19 10.30 1.03
N VAL A 77 -1.10 10.45 0.26
CA VAL A 77 -0.10 11.50 0.53
C VAL A 77 -0.71 12.90 0.56
N PRO A 78 -1.68 13.26 -0.33
CA PRO A 78 -2.28 14.60 -0.33
C PRO A 78 -3.00 14.99 0.97
N ARG A 79 -3.42 14.01 1.79
CA ARG A 79 -4.10 14.23 3.08
C ARG A 79 -3.13 14.54 4.23
N ARG A 80 -1.83 14.37 4.00
CA ARG A 80 -0.80 14.45 5.05
C ARG A 80 0.24 15.51 4.72
N ARG A 81 0.88 16.07 5.74
CA ARG A 81 2.06 16.92 5.54
C ARG A 81 3.26 16.06 5.15
N PRO A 82 3.88 16.25 3.96
CA PRO A 82 4.96 15.37 3.48
C PRO A 82 6.12 15.22 4.46
N TRP A 83 6.53 16.27 5.15
CA TRP A 83 7.62 16.22 6.15
C TRP A 83 7.26 15.43 7.41
N VAL A 84 5.98 15.42 7.83
CA VAL A 84 5.51 14.58 8.93
C VAL A 84 5.53 13.12 8.46
N LEU A 85 5.01 12.87 7.26
CA LEU A 85 4.97 11.54 6.67
C LEU A 85 6.38 10.98 6.43
N ALA A 86 7.35 11.81 5.98
CA ALA A 86 8.75 11.42 5.87
C ALA A 86 9.34 10.97 7.22
N ARG A 87 8.98 11.62 8.34
CA ARG A 87 9.39 11.18 9.68
C ARG A 87 8.74 9.88 10.10
N GLN A 88 7.43 9.74 9.85
CA GLN A 88 6.69 8.52 10.20
C GLN A 88 7.23 7.31 9.44
N THR A 89 7.47 7.45 8.13
CA THR A 89 7.99 6.37 7.29
C THR A 89 9.38 5.92 7.71
N VAL A 90 10.31 6.86 7.96
CA VAL A 90 11.66 6.52 8.44
C VAL A 90 11.61 5.85 9.82
N THR A 91 10.77 6.36 10.73
CA THR A 91 10.63 5.76 12.07
C THR A 91 10.11 4.33 11.97
N LEU A 92 9.07 4.11 11.15
CA LEU A 92 8.54 2.77 10.91
C LEU A 92 9.59 1.85 10.29
N ASP A 93 10.35 2.34 9.30
CA ASP A 93 11.37 1.56 8.61
C ASP A 93 12.51 1.14 9.55
N LEU A 94 12.96 2.03 10.42
CA LEU A 94 13.96 1.72 11.45
C LEU A 94 13.44 0.68 12.45
N LEU A 95 12.21 0.82 12.93
CA LEU A 95 11.57 -0.16 13.82
C LEU A 95 11.41 -1.53 13.14
N ALA A 96 11.11 -1.52 11.85
CA ALA A 96 10.98 -2.73 11.03
C ALA A 96 12.32 -3.31 10.56
N GLY A 97 13.47 -2.64 10.79
CA GLY A 97 14.77 -3.09 10.30
C GLY A 97 14.86 -3.11 8.75
N GLY A 98 14.25 -2.14 8.07
CA GLY A 98 14.27 -2.01 6.61
C GLY A 98 13.30 -2.96 5.89
N ARG A 99 12.19 -3.35 6.51
CA ARG A 99 11.14 -4.20 5.94
C ARG A 99 9.90 -3.40 5.50
N THR A 100 10.00 -2.07 5.44
CA THR A 100 8.87 -1.21 5.10
C THR A 100 8.73 -1.04 3.59
N VAL A 101 7.48 -1.02 3.13
CA VAL A 101 7.07 -0.55 1.81
C VAL A 101 6.10 0.62 2.02
N PHE A 102 6.28 1.68 1.27
CA PHE A 102 5.44 2.85 1.31
C PHE A 102 4.42 2.83 0.17
N GLY A 103 3.27 2.22 0.41
CA GLY A 103 2.15 2.22 -0.52
C GLY A 103 1.43 3.58 -0.52
N VAL A 104 1.29 4.20 -1.68
CA VAL A 104 0.81 5.58 -1.82
C VAL A 104 -0.21 5.75 -2.94
N GLY A 105 -1.07 6.76 -2.83
CA GLY A 105 -2.07 7.07 -3.82
C GLY A 105 -2.79 8.40 -3.58
N LEU A 106 -3.82 8.64 -4.38
CA LEU A 106 -4.66 9.84 -4.26
C LEU A 106 -5.61 9.79 -3.05
N GLY A 107 -5.99 8.59 -2.63
CA GLY A 107 -7.03 8.36 -1.62
C GLY A 107 -8.45 8.33 -2.17
N ALA A 108 -9.31 7.57 -1.49
CA ALA A 108 -10.75 7.45 -1.74
C ALA A 108 -11.43 6.97 -0.44
N PRO A 109 -12.66 7.37 -0.15
CA PRO A 109 -13.54 8.25 -0.91
C PRO A 109 -13.09 9.72 -0.83
N ALA A 110 -13.13 10.43 -1.95
CA ALA A 110 -12.63 11.81 -2.00
C ALA A 110 -13.40 12.77 -1.08
N HIS A 111 -14.72 12.66 -1.01
CA HIS A 111 -15.53 13.50 -0.13
C HIS A 111 -15.33 13.15 1.35
N GLY A 112 -15.38 11.87 1.70
CA GLY A 112 -15.23 11.41 3.10
C GLY A 112 -13.84 11.74 3.66
N ASP A 113 -12.80 11.25 3.03
CA ASP A 113 -11.42 11.37 3.54
C ASP A 113 -10.79 12.77 3.33
N PHE A 114 -11.38 13.64 2.52
CA PHE A 114 -10.86 14.97 2.20
C PHE A 114 -11.88 16.08 2.35
N GLY A 115 -12.99 16.04 1.60
CA GLY A 115 -13.95 17.12 1.54
C GLY A 115 -14.58 17.46 2.88
N LEU A 116 -14.85 16.48 3.74
CA LEU A 116 -15.38 16.72 5.09
C LEU A 116 -14.39 17.48 6.00
N PHE A 117 -13.11 17.44 5.68
CA PHE A 117 -12.05 18.13 6.44
C PHE A 117 -11.57 19.42 5.78
N GLY A 118 -12.19 19.82 4.66
CA GLY A 118 -11.80 21.02 3.91
C GLY A 118 -10.55 20.84 3.05
N ASP A 119 -10.08 19.61 2.89
CA ASP A 119 -8.97 19.29 2.00
C ASP A 119 -9.44 19.17 0.54
N PRO A 120 -8.54 19.36 -0.46
CA PRO A 120 -8.89 19.24 -1.87
C PRO A 120 -9.47 17.86 -2.20
N ALA A 121 -10.68 17.84 -2.75
CA ALA A 121 -11.37 16.59 -3.12
C ALA A 121 -11.28 16.27 -4.63
N ASP A 122 -10.77 17.19 -5.46
CA ASP A 122 -10.60 16.95 -6.89
C ASP A 122 -9.31 16.15 -7.18
N ASP A 123 -9.42 15.23 -8.11
CA ASP A 123 -8.33 14.29 -8.44
C ASP A 123 -7.09 14.97 -9.02
N ARG A 124 -7.26 16.07 -9.75
CA ARG A 124 -6.14 16.78 -10.40
C ARG A 124 -5.24 17.45 -9.38
N THR A 125 -5.82 18.18 -8.44
CA THR A 125 -5.08 18.82 -7.34
C THR A 125 -4.40 17.77 -6.48
N ARG A 126 -5.11 16.69 -6.09
CA ARG A 126 -4.53 15.63 -5.31
C ARG A 126 -3.42 14.87 -6.05
N ALA A 127 -3.52 14.74 -7.37
CA ALA A 127 -2.45 14.15 -8.17
C ALA A 127 -1.18 15.00 -8.16
N ALA A 128 -1.30 16.31 -8.30
CA ALA A 128 -0.17 17.24 -8.20
C ALA A 128 0.45 17.24 -6.79
N MET A 129 -0.38 17.27 -5.75
CA MET A 129 0.08 17.16 -4.35
C MET A 129 0.79 15.82 -4.08
N LEU A 130 0.33 14.72 -4.67
CA LEU A 130 0.99 13.42 -4.56
C LEU A 130 2.37 13.46 -5.22
N ASP A 131 2.48 14.00 -6.43
CA ASP A 131 3.76 14.08 -7.15
C ASP A 131 4.78 14.94 -6.40
N GLU A 132 4.42 16.17 -6.01
CA GLU A 132 5.29 17.04 -5.22
C GLU A 132 5.62 16.45 -3.84
N GLY A 133 4.62 15.85 -3.18
CA GLY A 133 4.80 15.25 -1.87
C GLY A 133 5.79 14.09 -1.88
N LEU A 134 5.77 13.25 -2.92
CA LEU A 134 6.71 12.15 -3.06
C LEU A 134 8.12 12.64 -3.38
N ASP A 135 8.28 13.62 -4.27
CA ASP A 135 9.58 14.20 -4.59
C ASP A 135 10.21 14.86 -3.34
N LEU A 136 9.40 15.57 -2.54
CA LEU A 136 9.86 16.15 -1.28
C LEU A 136 10.23 15.08 -0.23
N ILE A 137 9.40 14.04 -0.06
CA ILE A 137 9.68 12.94 0.86
C ILE A 137 10.99 12.24 0.50
N ALA A 138 11.21 11.94 -0.78
CA ALA A 138 12.44 11.31 -1.27
C ALA A 138 13.67 12.19 -0.96
N GLY A 139 13.58 13.50 -1.19
CA GLY A 139 14.63 14.44 -0.80
C GLY A 139 14.91 14.41 0.71
N LEU A 140 13.87 14.43 1.54
CA LEU A 140 14.01 14.38 3.01
C LEU A 140 14.60 13.06 3.51
N TRP A 141 14.41 11.94 2.80
CA TRP A 141 15.02 10.65 3.16
C TRP A 141 16.51 10.55 2.84
N SER A 142 17.03 11.43 1.97
CA SER A 142 18.44 11.39 1.56
C SER A 142 19.44 11.66 2.70
N GLY A 143 19.00 12.37 3.75
CA GLY A 143 19.88 12.86 4.82
C GLY A 143 20.69 14.09 4.44
N GLU A 144 20.58 14.57 3.21
CA GLU A 144 21.19 15.81 2.75
C GLU A 144 20.33 17.03 3.08
N VAL A 145 20.88 18.22 2.89
CA VAL A 145 20.07 19.45 3.01
C VAL A 145 19.10 19.50 1.85
N THR A 146 17.83 19.49 2.17
CA THR A 146 16.72 19.53 1.21
C THR A 146 16.06 20.90 1.28
N GLU A 147 15.88 21.52 0.14
CA GLU A 147 15.06 22.70 -0.07
C GLU A 147 14.08 22.40 -1.21
N PHE A 148 12.80 22.80 -1.07
CA PHE A 148 11.75 22.46 -2.04
C PHE A 148 10.81 23.63 -2.26
N HIS A 149 10.61 24.02 -3.52
CA HIS A 149 9.72 25.09 -3.95
C HIS A 149 8.75 24.57 -5.02
N GLY A 150 7.59 24.08 -4.58
CA GLY A 150 6.53 23.59 -5.44
C GLY A 150 5.30 24.50 -5.43
N GLU A 151 4.28 24.09 -6.16
CA GLU A 151 2.97 24.75 -6.17
C GLU A 151 2.22 24.52 -4.84
N HIS A 152 2.33 23.32 -4.28
CA HIS A 152 1.59 22.88 -3.10
C HIS A 152 2.43 22.87 -1.83
N TYR A 153 3.74 22.64 -1.96
CA TYR A 153 4.64 22.54 -0.81
C TYR A 153 5.86 23.43 -0.96
N ASN A 154 6.17 24.17 0.12
CA ASN A 154 7.38 24.99 0.20
C ASN A 154 8.11 24.68 1.50
N VAL A 155 9.38 24.27 1.39
CA VAL A 155 10.23 23.93 2.52
C VAL A 155 11.59 24.57 2.32
N GLY A 156 12.01 25.42 3.27
CA GLY A 156 13.34 26.02 3.29
C GLY A 156 14.41 24.95 3.61
N PRO A 157 15.71 25.33 3.58
CA PRO A 157 16.81 24.40 3.79
C PRO A 157 16.68 23.66 5.12
N VAL A 158 16.52 22.31 5.06
CA VAL A 158 16.39 21.46 6.23
C VAL A 158 17.10 20.13 5.99
N ARG A 159 17.70 19.56 7.04
CA ARG A 159 18.25 18.21 7.01
C ARG A 159 17.42 17.28 7.87
N PHE A 160 17.05 16.12 7.31
CA PHE A 160 16.36 15.07 8.04
C PHE A 160 17.30 13.93 8.38
N THR A 161 17.43 13.65 9.66
CA THR A 161 18.11 12.47 10.22
C THR A 161 17.26 11.93 11.37
N PRO A 162 17.27 10.59 11.62
CA PRO A 162 17.97 9.57 10.84
C PRO A 162 17.40 9.39 9.43
N THR A 163 18.15 8.67 8.58
CA THR A 163 17.73 8.22 7.24
C THR A 163 17.09 6.83 7.29
N PRO A 164 16.45 6.33 6.22
CA PRO A 164 15.96 4.95 6.13
C PRO A 164 17.03 3.91 6.46
N ALA A 165 16.60 2.75 7.00
CA ALA A 165 17.46 1.73 7.58
C ALA A 165 18.50 1.15 6.60
N LYS A 166 18.17 1.01 5.31
CA LYS A 166 19.04 0.43 4.28
C LYS A 166 19.79 1.46 3.43
N GLY A 167 19.60 2.74 3.68
CA GLY A 167 20.06 3.78 2.76
C GLY A 167 19.25 3.76 1.44
N GLY A 168 19.35 4.82 0.63
CA GLY A 168 18.72 4.85 -0.69
C GLY A 168 17.19 5.01 -0.74
N GLY A 169 16.52 5.11 0.40
CA GLY A 169 15.07 5.30 0.48
C GLY A 169 14.28 4.06 0.90
N ILE A 170 12.97 4.23 1.00
CA ILE A 170 11.99 3.17 1.29
C ILE A 170 11.27 2.86 -0.02
N PRO A 171 11.11 1.59 -0.43
CA PRO A 171 10.39 1.25 -1.66
C PRO A 171 8.99 1.86 -1.69
N VAL A 172 8.69 2.58 -2.77
CA VAL A 172 7.41 3.27 -2.99
C VAL A 172 6.55 2.49 -3.99
N TRP A 173 5.36 2.07 -3.57
CA TRP A 173 4.38 1.46 -4.47
C TRP A 173 3.23 2.42 -4.73
N VAL A 174 2.92 2.70 -5.98
CA VAL A 174 1.89 3.67 -6.35
C VAL A 174 0.62 2.98 -6.80
N GLY A 175 -0.48 3.29 -6.15
CA GLY A 175 -1.82 2.86 -6.54
C GLY A 175 -2.39 3.69 -7.69
N GLY A 176 -3.10 3.01 -8.60
CA GLY A 176 -3.79 3.68 -9.69
C GLY A 176 -4.96 2.87 -10.25
N VAL A 177 -6.04 3.57 -10.57
CA VAL A 177 -7.30 2.96 -11.01
C VAL A 177 -7.30 2.77 -12.51
N LEU A 178 -7.43 1.49 -12.95
CA LEU A 178 -7.60 1.12 -14.34
C LEU A 178 -9.05 1.40 -14.84
N PRO A 179 -9.25 1.70 -16.13
CA PRO A 179 -8.28 1.65 -17.23
C PRO A 179 -7.42 2.91 -17.36
N SER A 180 -7.52 3.91 -16.46
CA SER A 180 -6.63 5.08 -16.53
C SER A 180 -5.19 4.67 -16.25
N LEU A 181 -4.28 5.03 -17.14
CA LEU A 181 -2.86 4.73 -16.99
C LEU A 181 -2.08 5.83 -16.25
N ALA A 182 -2.74 6.92 -15.83
CA ALA A 182 -2.07 8.04 -15.16
C ALA A 182 -1.33 7.61 -13.88
N GLY A 183 -2.00 6.79 -13.03
CA GLY A 183 -1.38 6.21 -11.84
C GLY A 183 -0.23 5.26 -12.16
N MET A 184 -0.35 4.47 -13.22
CA MET A 184 0.70 3.54 -13.65
C MET A 184 1.92 4.25 -14.25
N ARG A 185 1.71 5.36 -14.99
CA ARG A 185 2.81 6.23 -15.45
C ARG A 185 3.55 6.87 -14.27
N ARG A 186 2.82 7.28 -13.22
CA ARG A 186 3.43 7.75 -11.98
C ARG A 186 4.23 6.64 -11.30
N ALA A 187 3.66 5.44 -11.18
CA ALA A 187 4.32 4.28 -10.58
C ALA A 187 5.66 3.95 -11.26
N ALA A 188 5.76 4.13 -12.58
CA ALA A 188 6.99 3.91 -13.32
C ALA A 188 8.18 4.81 -12.88
N ARG A 189 7.94 5.89 -12.13
CA ARG A 189 9.01 6.71 -11.52
C ARG A 189 9.52 6.13 -10.18
N TRP A 190 8.82 5.15 -9.62
CA TRP A 190 9.05 4.59 -8.29
C TRP A 190 9.36 3.09 -8.35
N ASP A 191 9.09 2.35 -7.28
CA ASP A 191 9.57 0.98 -7.11
C ASP A 191 8.49 -0.09 -7.36
N GLY A 192 7.23 0.31 -7.49
CA GLY A 192 6.15 -0.63 -7.79
C GLY A 192 4.82 0.00 -8.12
N ALA A 193 3.96 -0.79 -8.74
CA ALA A 193 2.61 -0.43 -9.12
C ALA A 193 1.58 -1.32 -8.44
N VAL A 194 0.49 -0.70 -7.98
CA VAL A 194 -0.71 -1.36 -7.45
C VAL A 194 -1.89 -1.03 -8.36
N PRO A 195 -2.10 -1.77 -9.45
CA PRO A 195 -3.26 -1.61 -10.32
C PRO A 195 -4.54 -1.91 -9.55
N ILE A 196 -5.48 -0.98 -9.55
CA ILE A 196 -6.78 -1.10 -8.89
C ILE A 196 -7.86 -1.10 -9.97
N ARG A 197 -8.82 -1.99 -9.87
CA ARG A 197 -9.92 -2.08 -10.82
C ARG A 197 -11.26 -2.02 -10.10
N TYR A 198 -12.20 -1.25 -10.68
CA TYR A 198 -13.58 -1.20 -10.22
C TYR A 198 -14.53 -1.68 -11.33
N ARG A 199 -15.56 -2.42 -10.93
CA ARG A 199 -16.72 -2.75 -11.77
C ARG A 199 -17.96 -2.44 -10.92
N ASP A 200 -18.88 -1.63 -11.44
CA ASP A 200 -20.11 -1.23 -10.74
C ASP A 200 -19.83 -0.71 -9.31
N ARG A 201 -18.78 0.11 -9.15
CA ARG A 201 -18.27 0.64 -7.87
C ARG A 201 -17.72 -0.42 -6.91
N ALA A 202 -17.69 -1.67 -7.31
CA ALA A 202 -17.04 -2.73 -6.56
C ALA A 202 -15.57 -2.84 -6.95
N LEU A 203 -14.69 -2.99 -5.96
CA LEU A 203 -13.31 -3.37 -6.20
C LEU A 203 -13.33 -4.79 -6.79
N VAL A 204 -12.69 -4.97 -7.93
CA VAL A 204 -12.51 -6.28 -8.54
C VAL A 204 -11.02 -6.51 -8.77
N ARG A 205 -10.64 -7.77 -8.77
CA ARG A 205 -9.26 -8.16 -9.05
C ARG A 205 -8.87 -7.76 -10.48
N PRO A 206 -7.70 -7.12 -10.69
CA PRO A 206 -7.13 -6.95 -12.02
C PRO A 206 -6.91 -8.32 -12.69
N THR A 207 -7.10 -8.41 -14.00
CA THR A 207 -6.81 -9.64 -14.77
C THR A 207 -5.30 -9.79 -15.01
N ALA A 208 -4.86 -10.98 -15.40
CA ALA A 208 -3.47 -11.21 -15.83
C ALA A 208 -3.10 -10.29 -17.01
N ASP A 209 -4.03 -10.03 -17.94
CA ASP A 209 -3.82 -9.10 -19.06
C ASP A 209 -3.67 -7.64 -18.60
N ASP A 210 -4.40 -7.23 -17.55
CA ASP A 210 -4.19 -5.92 -16.92
C ASP A 210 -2.76 -5.80 -16.37
N ILE A 211 -2.28 -6.83 -15.67
CA ILE A 211 -0.92 -6.87 -15.11
C ILE A 211 0.13 -6.85 -16.22
N ALA A 212 -0.05 -7.65 -17.28
CA ALA A 212 0.85 -7.66 -18.44
C ALA A 212 0.90 -6.28 -19.12
N SER A 213 -0.25 -5.63 -19.28
CA SER A 213 -0.34 -4.28 -19.86
C SER A 213 0.40 -3.24 -19.04
N VAL A 214 0.28 -3.31 -17.69
CA VAL A 214 1.03 -2.42 -16.78
C VAL A 214 2.52 -2.72 -16.83
N ARG A 215 2.93 -4.00 -16.83
CA ARG A 215 4.33 -4.40 -16.99
C ARG A 215 4.95 -3.81 -18.27
N ASP A 216 4.23 -3.91 -19.39
CA ASP A 216 4.74 -3.46 -20.67
C ASP A 216 4.85 -1.93 -20.73
N LEU A 217 3.88 -1.20 -20.16
CA LEU A 217 3.97 0.24 -19.97
C LEU A 217 5.17 0.64 -19.11
N VAL A 218 5.39 -0.03 -17.99
CA VAL A 218 6.52 0.24 -17.10
C VAL A 218 7.84 -0.05 -17.82
N ARG A 219 7.93 -1.15 -18.58
CA ARG A 219 9.10 -1.48 -19.40
C ARG A 219 9.38 -0.40 -20.46
N GLU A 220 8.34 0.09 -21.12
CA GLU A 220 8.47 1.18 -22.09
C GLU A 220 9.06 2.46 -21.45
N LEU A 221 8.55 2.82 -20.26
CA LEU A 221 8.93 4.08 -19.61
C LEU A 221 10.28 4.03 -18.88
N ARG A 222 10.66 2.86 -18.34
CA ARG A 222 11.89 2.67 -17.56
C ARG A 222 13.03 2.01 -18.33
N GLY A 223 12.73 1.34 -19.43
CA GLY A 223 13.67 0.47 -20.16
C GLY A 223 13.79 -0.94 -19.56
N SER A 224 13.42 -1.17 -18.32
CA SER A 224 13.42 -2.46 -17.61
C SER A 224 12.31 -2.51 -16.55
N VAL A 225 11.94 -3.73 -16.16
CA VAL A 225 11.09 -4.03 -14.99
C VAL A 225 11.88 -4.71 -13.86
N ASP A 226 13.20 -4.80 -13.99
CA ASP A 226 14.03 -5.42 -12.96
C ASP A 226 13.95 -4.62 -11.65
N GLY A 227 13.71 -5.32 -10.54
CA GLY A 227 13.52 -4.71 -9.24
C GLY A 227 12.22 -3.92 -9.06
N PHE A 228 11.29 -3.98 -10.03
CA PHE A 228 10.01 -3.30 -9.96
C PHE A 228 8.92 -4.26 -9.50
N ASP A 229 8.15 -3.87 -8.47
CA ASP A 229 7.07 -4.70 -7.97
C ASP A 229 5.75 -4.44 -8.70
N LEU A 230 5.12 -5.52 -9.17
CA LEU A 230 3.76 -5.51 -9.73
C LEU A 230 2.83 -6.26 -8.78
N VAL A 231 1.91 -5.51 -8.17
CA VAL A 231 1.06 -5.99 -7.10
C VAL A 231 -0.33 -6.34 -7.63
N VAL A 232 -0.77 -7.56 -7.40
CA VAL A 232 -2.17 -7.95 -7.56
C VAL A 232 -2.87 -7.77 -6.22
N TRP A 233 -3.87 -6.88 -6.16
CA TRP A 233 -4.70 -6.69 -4.99
C TRP A 233 -6.06 -7.35 -5.24
N ALA A 234 -6.39 -8.35 -4.44
CA ALA A 234 -7.57 -9.20 -4.60
C ALA A 234 -8.37 -9.32 -3.30
N GLU A 235 -9.69 -9.52 -3.41
CA GLU A 235 -10.47 -9.98 -2.25
C GLU A 235 -10.06 -11.42 -1.89
N VAL A 236 -10.20 -11.76 -0.61
CA VAL A 236 -10.04 -13.14 -0.14
C VAL A 236 -10.96 -14.06 -0.94
N ALA A 237 -10.38 -15.07 -1.58
CA ALA A 237 -11.14 -16.05 -2.33
C ALA A 237 -11.98 -16.93 -1.39
N ASP A 238 -13.21 -17.27 -1.82
CA ASP A 238 -14.08 -18.20 -1.07
C ASP A 238 -13.45 -19.61 -1.02
N ASP A 239 -12.70 -19.99 -2.08
CA ASP A 239 -11.90 -21.21 -2.13
C ASP A 239 -10.42 -20.85 -2.37
N PRO A 240 -9.56 -20.97 -1.36
CA PRO A 240 -8.11 -20.75 -1.52
C PRO A 240 -7.42 -21.72 -2.48
N ALA A 241 -7.99 -22.90 -2.73
CA ALA A 241 -7.40 -23.87 -3.64
C ALA A 241 -7.49 -23.39 -5.11
N SER A 242 -8.57 -22.71 -5.49
CA SER A 242 -8.73 -22.13 -6.83
C SER A 242 -7.65 -21.10 -7.16
N LEU A 243 -7.10 -20.44 -6.15
CA LEU A 243 -6.06 -19.45 -6.30
C LEU A 243 -4.73 -20.06 -6.78
N ALA A 244 -4.41 -21.28 -6.33
CA ALA A 244 -3.18 -21.96 -6.74
C ALA A 244 -3.12 -22.19 -8.27
N ASP A 245 -4.28 -22.45 -8.90
CA ASP A 245 -4.39 -22.66 -10.33
C ASP A 245 -4.25 -21.35 -11.14
N GLU A 246 -4.60 -20.22 -10.54
CA GLU A 246 -4.54 -18.91 -11.22
C GLU A 246 -3.17 -18.23 -11.13
N LEU A 247 -2.42 -18.45 -10.03
CA LEU A 247 -1.14 -17.79 -9.78
C LEU A 247 -0.12 -17.89 -10.92
N PRO A 248 0.04 -19.04 -11.62
CA PRO A 248 0.98 -19.17 -12.72
C PRO A 248 0.75 -18.12 -13.81
N ALA A 249 -0.51 -17.90 -14.22
CA ALA A 249 -0.85 -16.91 -15.26
C ALA A 249 -0.47 -15.48 -14.84
N TYR A 250 -0.67 -15.13 -13.56
CA TYR A 250 -0.24 -13.83 -13.05
C TYR A 250 1.28 -13.71 -12.95
N GLY A 251 1.98 -14.80 -12.62
CA GLY A 251 3.45 -14.82 -12.64
C GLY A 251 4.02 -14.60 -14.03
N GLU A 252 3.45 -15.22 -15.07
CA GLU A 252 3.80 -15.01 -16.47
C GLU A 252 3.50 -13.57 -16.91
N ALA A 253 2.41 -12.99 -16.41
CA ALA A 253 2.07 -11.58 -16.64
C ALA A 253 3.06 -10.61 -15.95
N GLY A 254 3.87 -11.11 -15.00
CA GLY A 254 4.90 -10.30 -14.31
C GLY A 254 4.54 -9.88 -12.88
N ALA A 255 3.46 -10.41 -12.30
CA ALA A 255 3.13 -10.13 -10.91
C ALA A 255 4.24 -10.63 -9.97
N THR A 256 4.62 -9.78 -9.00
CA THR A 256 5.62 -10.10 -7.98
C THR A 256 4.99 -10.28 -6.60
N TRP A 257 3.82 -9.70 -6.38
CA TRP A 257 3.05 -9.80 -5.16
C TRP A 257 1.59 -10.13 -5.41
N TRP A 258 1.04 -10.94 -4.53
CA TRP A 258 -0.39 -11.19 -4.42
C TRP A 258 -0.84 -10.83 -3.01
N ILE A 259 -1.69 -9.82 -2.90
CA ILE A 259 -2.19 -9.29 -1.64
C ILE A 259 -3.68 -9.57 -1.54
N GLU A 260 -4.08 -10.31 -0.52
CA GLU A 260 -5.47 -10.62 -0.25
C GLU A 260 -6.04 -9.71 0.84
N THR A 261 -7.25 -9.22 0.65
CA THR A 261 -7.94 -8.37 1.61
C THR A 261 -9.36 -8.82 1.85
N ALA A 262 -9.81 -8.78 3.09
CA ALA A 262 -11.22 -8.83 3.39
C ALA A 262 -11.84 -7.45 3.18
N ARG A 263 -13.06 -7.40 2.65
CA ARG A 263 -13.67 -6.14 2.24
C ARG A 263 -14.80 -5.71 3.17
N PRO A 264 -14.70 -4.52 3.83
CA PRO A 264 -15.85 -3.90 4.46
C PRO A 264 -16.84 -3.36 3.40
N PRO A 265 -18.14 -3.23 3.73
CA PRO A 265 -18.67 -3.26 5.10
C PRO A 265 -19.19 -4.62 5.59
N ARG A 266 -18.52 -5.74 5.29
CA ARG A 266 -18.93 -7.03 5.85
C ARG A 266 -18.65 -7.04 7.35
N PRO A 267 -19.64 -7.34 8.21
CA PRO A 267 -19.45 -7.38 9.66
C PRO A 267 -18.41 -8.44 10.10
N ASP A 268 -18.24 -9.49 9.29
CA ASP A 268 -17.39 -10.63 9.52
C ASP A 268 -16.00 -10.54 8.85
N TRP A 269 -15.59 -9.35 8.37
CA TRP A 269 -14.32 -9.17 7.66
C TRP A 269 -13.11 -9.65 8.45
N TYR A 270 -13.11 -9.43 9.76
CA TYR A 270 -12.02 -9.84 10.65
C TYR A 270 -11.90 -11.36 10.70
N GLU A 271 -13.02 -12.04 10.96
CA GLU A 271 -13.05 -13.50 11.02
C GLU A 271 -12.75 -14.15 9.66
N GLN A 272 -13.19 -13.55 8.57
CA GLN A 272 -12.85 -14.00 7.23
C GLN A 272 -11.34 -13.93 6.99
N LEU A 273 -10.72 -12.79 7.30
CA LEU A 273 -9.29 -12.59 7.12
C LEU A 273 -8.48 -13.50 8.05
N LEU A 274 -8.92 -13.66 9.30
CA LEU A 274 -8.28 -14.54 10.27
C LEU A 274 -8.31 -16.03 9.82
N ARG A 275 -9.47 -16.49 9.33
CA ARG A 275 -9.56 -17.86 8.75
C ARG A 275 -8.63 -18.02 7.56
N ARG A 276 -8.59 -17.02 6.68
CA ARG A 276 -7.70 -17.02 5.52
C ARG A 276 -6.21 -17.05 5.92
N ILE A 277 -5.82 -16.26 6.90
CA ILE A 277 -4.46 -16.27 7.44
C ILE A 277 -4.09 -17.66 7.96
N ARG A 278 -4.96 -18.27 8.76
CA ARG A 278 -4.72 -19.57 9.37
C ARG A 278 -4.65 -20.74 8.37
N SER A 279 -5.23 -20.58 7.18
CA SER A 279 -5.07 -21.58 6.11
C SER A 279 -3.70 -21.50 5.40
N GLY A 280 -2.87 -20.51 5.74
CA GLY A 280 -1.54 -20.31 5.13
C GLY A 280 -1.59 -19.77 3.69
N PRO A 281 -0.45 -19.31 3.13
CA PRO A 281 -0.39 -18.85 1.75
C PRO A 281 -0.67 -20.00 0.77
N ALA A 282 -1.61 -19.83 -0.18
CA ALA A 282 -1.94 -20.83 -1.17
C ALA A 282 -0.75 -21.11 -2.10
N GLY A 283 -0.52 -22.37 -2.46
CA GLY A 283 0.54 -22.78 -3.39
C GLY A 283 1.91 -22.98 -2.78
N ASP A 284 2.07 -22.86 -1.47
CA ASP A 284 3.33 -23.17 -0.80
C ASP A 284 3.36 -24.67 -0.43
N SER A 285 4.01 -25.50 -1.25
CA SER A 285 4.30 -26.90 -0.96
C SER A 285 5.52 -27.03 -0.01
N ARG A 286 5.64 -26.14 0.96
CA ARG A 286 6.60 -26.31 2.06
C ARG A 286 5.97 -27.18 3.13
N ALA A 287 5.83 -28.47 2.84
CA ALA A 287 5.59 -29.54 3.80
C ALA A 287 6.87 -30.36 3.94
#